data_1293c793d28c2203a7826ee20e5910c7
#
_entry.id   1293c793d28c2203a7826ee20e5910c7
#
_cell.length_a   1.000
_cell.length_b   1.000
_cell.length_c   1.000
_cell.angle_alpha   90.00
_cell.angle_beta   90.00
_cell.angle_gamma   90.00
#
_symmetry.space_group_name_H-M   'P 1'
#
loop_
_entity.id
_entity.type
_entity.pdbx_description
1 polymer ?
#
loop_
_entity_poly.entity_id
_entity_poly.type
_entity_poly.pdbx_seq_one_letter_code
_entity_poly.pdbx_strand_id
1 'polypeptide(L)'
;MNSVEIGEYLSGLRKYYKITQGELASRLGVTRQSVSKWETGAAIPDIEILMKLSEIYGISINDILKADISKIKYQKEIVFPDEKKKTKNIFVIGCGRWGSFIAWYLNRIGHNVVLYGREESANMKRLLTKRENEYLKLPDSICLVTDYQKVEEADYIIVSVAAQHLQDVMNVLAVMGIKNKSIILCMKGIEIETGRRLSQVASDSLEHSNHVAVWLGPGHVKEFYRGIPNCMVIDSNDELVKDELIRSFSSDLIRFYYGTDLIGNEIGAAAKNVIGIAAGMLDGLDLSSLKGALMARGTSEIARLIVAMGGKGSSVYGLCHLGDYEATLFSEHSHNLAYGKCVVQGKAFDKLAEGYYTVKAIRNLGKAYGVELPICEAVYQILYEDAKPKDRLKKLFERSLRNEY
;
A
#
# COMPACT_ATOMS: atom_id res chain seq x y z
N MET A 1 -24.79 -27.90 3.32
CA MET A 1 -23.47 -28.28 2.78
C MET A 1 -23.72 -29.11 1.52
N ASN A 2 -23.24 -28.64 0.36
CA ASN A 2 -23.41 -29.34 -0.91
C ASN A 2 -22.10 -30.10 -1.22
N SER A 3 -22.16 -31.44 -1.17
CA SER A 3 -20.97 -32.28 -1.40
C SER A 3 -20.37 -32.10 -2.82
N VAL A 4 -21.18 -31.76 -3.79
CA VAL A 4 -20.73 -31.50 -5.17
C VAL A 4 -19.92 -30.22 -5.25
N GLU A 5 -20.39 -29.14 -4.61
CA GLU A 5 -19.65 -27.86 -4.57
C GLU A 5 -18.30 -28.01 -3.86
N ILE A 6 -18.26 -28.76 -2.73
CA ILE A 6 -17.01 -29.08 -2.03
C ILE A 6 -16.08 -29.89 -2.93
N GLY A 7 -16.62 -30.88 -3.66
CA GLY A 7 -15.85 -31.71 -4.59
C GLY A 7 -15.24 -30.90 -5.74
N GLU A 8 -16.02 -30.02 -6.36
CA GLU A 8 -15.55 -29.11 -7.40
C GLU A 8 -14.47 -28.17 -6.87
N TYR A 9 -14.66 -27.66 -5.64
CA TYR A 9 -13.67 -26.83 -4.97
C TYR A 9 -12.36 -27.57 -4.71
N LEU A 10 -12.39 -28.78 -4.18
CA LEU A 10 -11.19 -29.64 -3.97
C LEU A 10 -10.48 -29.97 -5.28
N SER A 11 -11.24 -30.30 -6.33
CA SER A 11 -10.70 -30.54 -7.67
C SER A 11 -10.03 -29.28 -8.23
N GLY A 12 -10.64 -28.11 -8.03
CA GLY A 12 -10.09 -26.81 -8.38
C GLY A 12 -8.78 -26.53 -7.67
N LEU A 13 -8.72 -26.72 -6.35
CA LEU A 13 -7.49 -26.59 -5.55
C LEU A 13 -6.38 -27.50 -6.06
N ARG A 14 -6.66 -28.80 -6.21
CA ARG A 14 -5.65 -29.75 -6.68
C ARG A 14 -5.08 -29.37 -8.05
N LYS A 15 -5.94 -29.03 -9.00
CA LYS A 15 -5.54 -28.56 -10.34
C LYS A 15 -4.72 -27.28 -10.26
N TYR A 16 -5.11 -26.38 -9.35
CA TYR A 16 -4.40 -25.15 -9.09
C TYR A 16 -2.96 -25.41 -8.63
N TYR A 17 -2.76 -26.33 -7.69
CA TYR A 17 -1.43 -26.74 -7.21
C TYR A 17 -0.70 -27.69 -8.17
N LYS A 18 -1.27 -27.95 -9.37
CA LYS A 18 -0.69 -28.82 -10.44
C LYS A 18 -0.31 -30.22 -9.97
N ILE A 19 -1.01 -30.77 -8.97
CA ILE A 19 -0.80 -32.12 -8.46
C ILE A 19 -1.86 -33.08 -9.02
N THR A 20 -1.44 -34.31 -9.29
CA THR A 20 -2.36 -35.38 -9.74
C THR A 20 -3.16 -35.92 -8.57
N GLN A 21 -4.32 -36.58 -8.83
CA GLN A 21 -5.07 -37.27 -7.80
C GLN A 21 -4.24 -38.30 -7.04
N GLY A 22 -3.28 -38.99 -7.75
CA GLY A 22 -2.37 -39.95 -7.14
C GLY A 22 -1.37 -39.30 -6.18
N GLU A 23 -0.80 -38.16 -6.54
CA GLU A 23 0.13 -37.42 -5.68
C GLU A 23 -0.58 -36.88 -4.44
N LEU A 24 -1.80 -36.34 -4.59
CA LEU A 24 -2.60 -35.88 -3.45
C LEU A 24 -2.93 -37.05 -2.52
N ALA A 25 -3.35 -38.18 -3.07
CA ALA A 25 -3.65 -39.41 -2.34
C ALA A 25 -2.44 -39.88 -1.52
N SER A 26 -1.24 -39.90 -2.13
CA SER A 26 0.01 -40.23 -1.45
C SER A 26 0.32 -39.31 -0.29
N ARG A 27 0.15 -38.00 -0.45
CA ARG A 27 0.37 -37.00 0.62
C ARG A 27 -0.60 -37.13 1.79
N LEU A 28 -1.84 -37.53 1.50
CA LEU A 28 -2.90 -37.71 2.49
C LEU A 28 -2.86 -39.11 3.16
N GLY A 29 -2.12 -40.07 2.62
CA GLY A 29 -2.12 -41.45 3.08
C GLY A 29 -3.39 -42.21 2.72
N VAL A 30 -4.03 -41.92 1.59
CA VAL A 30 -5.30 -42.50 1.12
C VAL A 30 -5.18 -43.08 -0.28
N THR A 31 -6.25 -43.72 -0.79
CA THR A 31 -6.29 -44.22 -2.16
C THR A 31 -6.63 -43.11 -3.16
N ARG A 32 -6.16 -43.23 -4.41
CA ARG A 32 -6.58 -42.34 -5.51
C ARG A 32 -8.10 -42.35 -5.69
N GLN A 33 -8.76 -43.46 -5.45
CA GLN A 33 -10.22 -43.62 -5.56
C GLN A 33 -10.94 -42.78 -4.50
N SER A 34 -10.39 -42.65 -3.29
CA SER A 34 -10.92 -41.77 -2.24
C SER A 34 -10.92 -40.32 -2.69
N VAL A 35 -9.78 -39.83 -3.21
CA VAL A 35 -9.67 -38.49 -3.77
C VAL A 35 -10.66 -38.23 -4.89
N SER A 36 -10.80 -39.22 -5.82
CA SER A 36 -11.76 -39.12 -6.92
C SER A 36 -13.21 -39.02 -6.43
N LYS A 37 -13.60 -39.80 -5.40
CA LYS A 37 -14.94 -39.72 -4.78
C LYS A 37 -15.23 -38.37 -4.15
N TRP A 38 -14.23 -37.77 -3.52
CA TRP A 38 -14.38 -36.43 -2.93
C TRP A 38 -14.54 -35.36 -4.03
N GLU A 39 -13.72 -35.41 -5.07
CA GLU A 39 -13.76 -34.43 -6.18
C GLU A 39 -15.01 -34.52 -7.04
N THR A 40 -15.67 -35.69 -7.08
CA THR A 40 -16.96 -35.87 -7.76
C THR A 40 -18.17 -35.60 -6.85
N GLY A 41 -17.95 -35.28 -5.57
CA GLY A 41 -19.02 -35.06 -4.61
C GLY A 41 -19.72 -36.35 -4.13
N ALA A 42 -19.21 -37.54 -4.51
CA ALA A 42 -19.74 -38.84 -4.11
C ALA A 42 -19.50 -39.13 -2.59
N ALA A 43 -18.53 -38.46 -1.99
CA ALA A 43 -18.23 -38.49 -0.56
C ALA A 43 -17.61 -37.17 -0.13
N ILE A 44 -17.70 -36.87 1.18
CA ILE A 44 -16.98 -35.75 1.80
C ILE A 44 -15.80 -36.31 2.58
N PRO A 45 -14.59 -35.69 2.54
CA PRO A 45 -13.48 -36.09 3.39
C PRO A 45 -13.87 -36.03 4.87
N ASP A 46 -13.36 -36.97 5.68
CA ASP A 46 -13.50 -36.87 7.13
C ASP A 46 -12.69 -35.72 7.73
N ILE A 47 -12.86 -35.47 9.01
CA ILE A 47 -12.29 -34.29 9.67
C ILE A 47 -10.74 -34.34 9.70
N GLU A 48 -10.17 -35.56 9.82
CA GLU A 48 -8.72 -35.75 9.81
C GLU A 48 -8.12 -35.40 8.43
N ILE A 49 -8.79 -35.83 7.37
CA ILE A 49 -8.41 -35.50 5.98
C ILE A 49 -8.62 -34.01 5.69
N LEU A 50 -9.70 -33.41 6.20
CA LEU A 50 -9.92 -31.95 6.04
C LEU A 50 -8.83 -31.14 6.74
N MET A 51 -8.33 -31.57 7.89
CA MET A 51 -7.18 -30.95 8.57
C MET A 51 -5.92 -31.03 7.69
N LYS A 52 -5.59 -32.21 7.17
CA LYS A 52 -4.45 -32.40 6.27
C LYS A 52 -4.59 -31.58 4.97
N LEU A 53 -5.78 -31.52 4.39
CA LEU A 53 -6.06 -30.68 3.22
C LEU A 53 -5.88 -29.19 3.53
N SER A 54 -6.33 -28.76 4.71
CA SER A 54 -6.14 -27.40 5.21
C SER A 54 -4.65 -27.05 5.31
N GLU A 55 -3.82 -27.94 5.83
CA GLU A 55 -2.37 -27.77 5.89
C GLU A 55 -1.70 -27.76 4.51
N ILE A 56 -2.07 -28.72 3.63
CA ILE A 56 -1.50 -28.84 2.28
C ILE A 56 -1.80 -27.61 1.43
N TYR A 57 -3.00 -27.09 1.53
CA TYR A 57 -3.46 -25.97 0.69
C TYR A 57 -3.37 -24.59 1.37
N GLY A 58 -3.01 -24.54 2.66
CA GLY A 58 -2.90 -23.29 3.41
C GLY A 58 -4.22 -22.53 3.57
N ILE A 59 -5.37 -23.25 3.59
CA ILE A 59 -6.73 -22.69 3.71
C ILE A 59 -7.46 -23.27 4.92
N SER A 60 -8.39 -22.50 5.50
CA SER A 60 -9.12 -23.01 6.67
C SER A 60 -10.11 -24.13 6.27
N ILE A 61 -10.40 -25.05 7.23
CA ILE A 61 -11.43 -26.08 7.02
C ILE A 61 -12.78 -25.44 6.69
N ASN A 62 -13.12 -24.30 7.31
CA ASN A 62 -14.34 -23.55 7.00
C ASN A 62 -14.39 -23.07 5.55
N ASP A 63 -13.27 -22.70 4.97
CA ASP A 63 -13.22 -22.27 3.57
C ASP A 63 -13.41 -23.47 2.64
N ILE A 64 -12.83 -24.63 2.98
CA ILE A 64 -13.08 -25.89 2.25
C ILE A 64 -14.56 -26.24 2.29
N LEU A 65 -15.18 -26.19 3.46
CA LEU A 65 -16.59 -26.56 3.64
C LEU A 65 -17.59 -25.58 3.04
N LYS A 66 -17.21 -24.29 2.93
CA LYS A 66 -18.01 -23.26 2.22
C LYS A 66 -17.85 -23.32 0.71
N ALA A 67 -16.85 -24.05 0.20
CA ALA A 67 -16.54 -24.20 -1.22
C ALA A 67 -16.44 -22.84 -1.96
N ASP A 68 -15.81 -21.85 -1.31
CA ASP A 68 -15.72 -20.48 -1.86
C ASP A 68 -14.69 -20.42 -2.99
N ILE A 69 -15.16 -20.68 -4.21
CA ILE A 69 -14.35 -20.69 -5.43
C ILE A 69 -13.63 -19.36 -5.65
N SER A 70 -14.14 -18.24 -5.12
CA SER A 70 -13.48 -16.95 -5.23
C SER A 70 -12.09 -16.95 -4.57
N LYS A 71 -11.92 -17.72 -3.51
CA LYS A 71 -10.64 -17.86 -2.79
C LYS A 71 -9.58 -18.67 -3.53
N ILE A 72 -9.95 -19.57 -4.45
CA ILE A 72 -8.98 -20.29 -5.30
C ILE A 72 -8.27 -19.32 -6.25
N LYS A 73 -8.97 -18.27 -6.71
CA LYS A 73 -8.40 -17.24 -7.59
C LYS A 73 -7.36 -16.36 -6.91
N TYR A 74 -7.45 -16.19 -5.58
CA TYR A 74 -6.55 -15.31 -4.81
C TYR A 74 -5.22 -15.96 -4.41
N GLN A 75 -5.07 -17.27 -4.50
CA GLN A 75 -3.82 -17.97 -4.21
C GLN A 75 -3.01 -18.32 -5.47
N LYS A 76 -3.24 -17.63 -6.60
CA LYS A 76 -2.34 -17.75 -7.73
C LYS A 76 -0.92 -17.43 -7.24
N GLU A 77 -0.08 -18.46 -7.09
CA GLU A 77 1.35 -18.24 -7.23
C GLU A 77 1.56 -17.48 -8.52
N ILE A 78 2.10 -16.29 -8.43
CA ILE A 78 2.55 -15.56 -9.60
C ILE A 78 3.79 -16.32 -10.09
N VAL A 79 3.58 -17.43 -10.76
CA VAL A 79 4.54 -17.95 -11.71
C VAL A 79 4.51 -16.87 -12.79
N PHE A 80 5.54 -16.03 -12.81
CA PHE A 80 5.74 -15.15 -13.95
C PHE A 80 5.79 -16.04 -15.19
N PRO A 81 4.77 -16.03 -16.06
CA PRO A 81 4.93 -16.72 -17.33
C PRO A 81 6.10 -16.03 -18.03
N ASP A 82 6.91 -16.78 -18.76
CA ASP A 82 7.91 -16.27 -19.71
C ASP A 82 7.27 -15.50 -20.89
N GLU A 83 6.01 -15.12 -20.78
CA GLU A 83 5.37 -14.21 -21.69
C GLU A 83 6.08 -12.86 -21.58
N LYS A 84 6.76 -12.46 -22.63
CA LYS A 84 7.33 -11.12 -22.78
C LYS A 84 6.31 -10.11 -22.32
N LYS A 85 6.59 -9.43 -21.19
CA LYS A 85 5.71 -8.39 -20.66
C LYS A 85 5.38 -7.42 -21.79
N LYS A 86 4.11 -7.18 -22.02
CA LYS A 86 3.68 -6.20 -23.03
C LYS A 86 4.15 -4.82 -22.60
N THR A 87 4.98 -4.19 -23.42
CA THR A 87 5.42 -2.81 -23.21
C THR A 87 4.20 -1.89 -23.14
N LYS A 88 4.15 -1.05 -22.13
CA LYS A 88 3.10 -0.04 -21.90
C LYS A 88 3.68 1.37 -21.98
N ASN A 89 2.86 2.32 -22.38
CA ASN A 89 3.17 3.73 -22.34
C ASN A 89 2.73 4.27 -20.97
N ILE A 90 3.64 4.85 -20.22
CA ILE A 90 3.40 5.28 -18.86
C ILE A 90 3.74 6.77 -18.71
N PHE A 91 2.79 7.53 -18.18
CA PHE A 91 2.97 8.94 -17.87
C PHE A 91 3.07 9.13 -16.36
N VAL A 92 4.23 9.55 -15.87
CA VAL A 92 4.49 9.75 -14.43
C VAL A 92 4.40 11.23 -14.10
N ILE A 93 3.46 11.61 -13.26
CA ILE A 93 3.24 12.99 -12.80
C ILE A 93 3.95 13.21 -11.48
N GLY A 94 4.99 14.05 -11.49
CA GLY A 94 5.80 14.40 -10.33
C GLY A 94 7.22 13.88 -10.41
N CYS A 95 8.19 14.79 -10.51
CA CYS A 95 9.63 14.51 -10.64
C CYS A 95 10.39 14.59 -9.30
N GLY A 96 9.69 14.37 -8.18
CA GLY A 96 10.29 14.27 -6.85
C GLY A 96 11.05 12.96 -6.64
N ARG A 97 11.47 12.70 -5.41
CA ARG A 97 12.22 11.49 -5.02
C ARG A 97 11.55 10.20 -5.51
N TRP A 98 10.26 10.03 -5.21
CA TRP A 98 9.53 8.80 -5.51
C TRP A 98 9.13 8.71 -6.99
N GLY A 99 8.62 9.79 -7.59
CA GLY A 99 8.23 9.79 -9.00
C GLY A 99 9.40 9.57 -9.95
N SER A 100 10.57 10.15 -9.68
CA SER A 100 11.78 9.87 -10.47
C SER A 100 12.22 8.41 -10.35
N PHE A 101 12.09 7.80 -9.15
CA PHE A 101 12.36 6.39 -8.95
C PHE A 101 11.38 5.50 -9.73
N ILE A 102 10.10 5.79 -9.66
CA ILE A 102 9.06 5.04 -10.39
C ILE A 102 9.33 5.10 -11.89
N ALA A 103 9.66 6.28 -12.42
CA ALA A 103 10.00 6.44 -13.84
C ALA A 103 11.22 5.60 -14.22
N TRP A 104 12.28 5.63 -13.41
CA TRP A 104 13.46 4.80 -13.61
C TRP A 104 13.13 3.31 -13.54
N TYR A 105 12.37 2.89 -12.53
CA TYR A 105 12.01 1.50 -12.32
C TYR A 105 11.19 0.93 -13.47
N LEU A 106 10.15 1.63 -13.90
CA LEU A 106 9.28 1.18 -14.98
C LEU A 106 9.99 1.14 -16.34
N ASN A 107 10.89 2.08 -16.58
CA ASN A 107 11.75 2.04 -17.75
C ASN A 107 12.74 0.85 -17.70
N ARG A 108 13.34 0.57 -16.52
CA ARG A 108 14.23 -0.58 -16.31
C ARG A 108 13.55 -1.92 -16.63
N ILE A 109 12.26 -2.06 -16.35
CA ILE A 109 11.51 -3.28 -16.63
C ILE A 109 10.84 -3.33 -18.01
N GLY A 110 11.16 -2.36 -18.90
CA GLY A 110 10.86 -2.41 -20.33
C GLY A 110 9.61 -1.63 -20.77
N HIS A 111 9.13 -0.69 -19.97
CA HIS A 111 8.04 0.22 -20.37
C HIS A 111 8.57 1.52 -20.99
N ASN A 112 7.75 2.15 -21.85
CA ASN A 112 7.99 3.49 -22.35
C ASN A 112 7.52 4.50 -21.32
N VAL A 113 8.42 5.36 -20.84
CA VAL A 113 8.11 6.25 -19.73
C VAL A 113 8.30 7.71 -20.11
N VAL A 114 7.27 8.51 -19.84
CA VAL A 114 7.29 9.97 -19.84
C VAL A 114 7.25 10.44 -18.38
N LEU A 115 8.20 11.27 -17.96
CA LEU A 115 8.22 11.87 -16.64
C LEU A 115 7.91 13.37 -16.75
N TYR A 116 6.78 13.74 -16.14
CA TYR A 116 6.35 15.14 -16.06
C TYR A 116 6.81 15.79 -14.75
N GLY A 117 7.30 17.01 -14.87
CA GLY A 117 7.55 17.90 -13.74
C GLY A 117 7.27 19.35 -14.13
N ARG A 118 6.86 20.19 -13.18
CA ARG A 118 6.66 21.62 -13.42
C ARG A 118 7.96 22.29 -13.84
N GLU A 119 7.91 23.18 -14.80
CA GLU A 119 9.09 23.85 -15.38
C GLU A 119 9.92 24.59 -14.32
N GLU A 120 9.26 25.23 -13.36
CA GLU A 120 9.92 25.97 -12.29
C GLU A 120 10.52 25.06 -11.21
N SER A 121 10.18 23.76 -11.17
CA SER A 121 10.68 22.81 -10.20
C SER A 121 12.21 22.65 -10.27
N ALA A 122 12.90 22.83 -9.14
CA ALA A 122 14.33 22.62 -9.05
C ALA A 122 14.77 21.20 -9.48
N ASN A 123 13.95 20.19 -9.14
CA ASN A 123 14.21 18.82 -9.59
C ASN A 123 14.10 18.69 -11.10
N MET A 124 13.05 19.27 -11.73
CA MET A 124 12.87 19.18 -13.18
C MET A 124 13.97 19.90 -13.93
N LYS A 125 14.37 21.09 -13.49
CA LYS A 125 15.52 21.82 -14.06
C LYS A 125 16.81 21.00 -14.01
N ARG A 126 17.09 20.31 -12.90
CA ARG A 126 18.25 19.41 -12.79
C ARG A 126 18.14 18.20 -13.73
N LEU A 127 16.97 17.58 -13.81
CA LEU A 127 16.73 16.44 -14.69
C LEU A 127 16.89 16.81 -16.15
N LEU A 128 16.37 17.96 -16.60
CA LEU A 128 16.52 18.46 -17.96
C LEU A 128 17.97 18.77 -18.34
N THR A 129 18.78 19.25 -17.37
CA THR A 129 20.17 19.65 -17.64
C THR A 129 21.18 18.52 -17.46
N LYS A 130 20.98 17.64 -16.47
CA LYS A 130 21.98 16.63 -16.05
C LYS A 130 21.44 15.20 -16.08
N ARG A 131 20.15 14.99 -16.35
CA ARG A 131 19.49 13.67 -16.26
C ARG A 131 19.56 13.04 -14.86
N GLU A 132 19.84 13.84 -13.83
CA GLU A 132 19.96 13.35 -12.46
C GLU A 132 19.32 14.32 -11.46
N ASN A 133 18.86 13.78 -10.34
CA ASN A 133 18.48 14.54 -9.16
C ASN A 133 19.32 14.08 -7.95
N GLU A 134 18.97 14.48 -6.74
CA GLU A 134 19.68 14.12 -5.50
C GLU A 134 19.69 12.60 -5.23
N TYR A 135 18.81 11.83 -5.85
CA TYR A 135 18.55 10.42 -5.51
C TYR A 135 19.05 9.42 -6.54
N LEU A 136 18.96 9.76 -7.83
CA LEU A 136 19.29 8.85 -8.92
C LEU A 136 19.55 9.59 -10.24
N LYS A 137 20.16 8.86 -11.18
CA LYS A 137 20.35 9.28 -12.58
C LYS A 137 19.35 8.54 -13.47
N LEU A 138 18.69 9.28 -14.35
CA LEU A 138 17.72 8.74 -15.31
C LEU A 138 18.40 8.39 -16.65
N PRO A 139 18.03 7.24 -17.25
CA PRO A 139 18.49 6.89 -18.60
C PRO A 139 17.87 7.83 -19.65
N ASP A 140 18.53 7.94 -20.81
CA ASP A 140 18.08 8.82 -21.92
C ASP A 140 16.75 8.35 -22.54
N SER A 141 16.41 7.09 -22.39
CA SER A 141 15.16 6.49 -22.85
C SER A 141 13.89 7.05 -22.16
N ILE A 142 14.02 7.68 -20.97
CA ILE A 142 12.90 8.34 -20.31
C ILE A 142 12.69 9.73 -20.92
N CYS A 143 11.50 9.97 -21.48
CA CYS A 143 11.12 11.29 -22.00
C CYS A 143 10.79 12.23 -20.83
N LEU A 144 11.46 13.39 -20.77
CA LEU A 144 11.19 14.45 -19.78
C LEU A 144 10.33 15.54 -20.41
N VAL A 145 9.24 15.90 -19.74
CA VAL A 145 8.29 16.91 -20.24
C VAL A 145 7.85 17.87 -19.13
N THR A 146 7.48 19.09 -19.50
CA THR A 146 6.95 20.11 -18.59
C THR A 146 5.48 20.45 -18.87
N ASP A 147 4.85 19.72 -19.79
CA ASP A 147 3.44 19.84 -20.14
C ASP A 147 2.74 18.47 -20.14
N TYR A 148 1.44 18.45 -20.30
CA TYR A 148 0.61 17.25 -20.29
C TYR A 148 0.28 16.68 -21.68
N GLN A 149 0.85 17.20 -22.78
CA GLN A 149 0.46 16.82 -24.14
C GLN A 149 0.50 15.32 -24.41
N LYS A 150 1.48 14.61 -23.82
CA LYS A 150 1.64 13.16 -24.01
C LYS A 150 0.80 12.29 -23.06
N VAL A 151 0.00 12.86 -22.17
CA VAL A 151 -0.77 12.09 -21.20
C VAL A 151 -1.86 11.25 -21.86
N GLU A 152 -2.43 11.71 -22.98
CA GLU A 152 -3.46 10.96 -23.72
C GLU A 152 -2.94 9.67 -24.36
N GLU A 153 -1.63 9.61 -24.69
CA GLU A 153 -0.98 8.43 -25.29
C GLU A 153 -0.68 7.35 -24.24
N ALA A 154 -0.79 7.66 -22.94
CA ALA A 154 -0.44 6.72 -21.88
C ALA A 154 -1.51 5.64 -21.69
N ASP A 155 -1.08 4.41 -21.47
CA ASP A 155 -1.92 3.32 -20.94
C ASP A 155 -2.16 3.53 -19.43
N TYR A 156 -1.10 3.93 -18.72
CA TYR A 156 -1.10 4.16 -17.28
C TYR A 156 -0.63 5.58 -16.94
N ILE A 157 -1.35 6.22 -16.03
CA ILE A 157 -0.98 7.52 -15.48
C ILE A 157 -0.63 7.33 -14.00
N ILE A 158 0.61 7.57 -13.64
CA ILE A 158 1.08 7.43 -12.26
C ILE A 158 1.24 8.80 -11.63
N VAL A 159 0.62 8.99 -10.46
CA VAL A 159 0.66 10.26 -9.75
C VAL A 159 1.54 10.12 -8.51
N SER A 160 2.57 10.96 -8.41
CA SER A 160 3.54 10.99 -7.31
C SER A 160 3.90 12.43 -6.93
N VAL A 161 2.90 13.16 -6.46
CA VAL A 161 3.00 14.53 -5.95
C VAL A 161 2.77 14.56 -4.43
N ALA A 162 2.88 15.72 -3.77
CA ALA A 162 2.42 15.85 -2.39
C ALA A 162 0.90 15.62 -2.33
N ALA A 163 0.42 14.90 -1.31
CA ALA A 163 -0.97 14.45 -1.21
C ALA A 163 -1.99 15.58 -1.37
N GLN A 164 -1.69 16.77 -0.84
CA GLN A 164 -2.58 17.94 -0.89
C GLN A 164 -2.67 18.60 -2.27
N HIS A 165 -1.81 18.21 -3.23
CA HIS A 165 -1.86 18.68 -4.62
C HIS A 165 -2.56 17.69 -5.56
N LEU A 166 -3.12 16.61 -5.05
CA LEU A 166 -3.81 15.62 -5.89
C LEU A 166 -5.01 16.23 -6.61
N GLN A 167 -5.84 17.01 -5.90
CA GLN A 167 -7.02 17.63 -6.50
C GLN A 167 -6.66 18.53 -7.69
N ASP A 168 -5.55 19.28 -7.60
CA ASP A 168 -5.09 20.13 -8.70
C ASP A 168 -4.73 19.28 -9.93
N VAL A 169 -4.03 18.17 -9.73
CA VAL A 169 -3.69 17.23 -10.80
C VAL A 169 -4.94 16.61 -11.39
N MET A 170 -5.89 16.17 -10.57
CA MET A 170 -7.15 15.59 -11.04
C MET A 170 -7.98 16.59 -11.86
N ASN A 171 -8.01 17.86 -11.45
CA ASN A 171 -8.69 18.92 -12.20
C ASN A 171 -8.08 19.10 -13.60
N VAL A 172 -6.76 19.06 -13.72
CA VAL A 172 -6.08 19.13 -15.03
C VAL A 172 -6.48 17.94 -15.90
N LEU A 173 -6.40 16.72 -15.38
CA LEU A 173 -6.75 15.50 -16.12
C LEU A 173 -8.23 15.46 -16.52
N ALA A 174 -9.13 15.97 -15.67
CA ALA A 174 -10.55 16.09 -15.97
C ALA A 174 -10.83 17.09 -17.11
N VAL A 175 -10.18 18.26 -17.08
CA VAL A 175 -10.30 19.27 -18.17
C VAL A 175 -9.78 18.71 -19.50
N MET A 176 -8.75 17.86 -19.47
CA MET A 176 -8.24 17.17 -20.66
C MET A 176 -9.16 16.05 -21.14
N GLY A 177 -10.20 15.68 -20.39
CA GLY A 177 -11.14 14.64 -20.79
C GLY A 177 -10.54 13.23 -20.85
N ILE A 178 -9.60 12.90 -19.94
CA ILE A 178 -8.93 11.61 -19.90
C ILE A 178 -9.94 10.47 -19.67
N LYS A 179 -9.91 9.45 -20.54
CA LYS A 179 -10.84 8.30 -20.53
C LYS A 179 -10.11 6.97 -20.73
N ASN A 180 -10.69 5.91 -20.15
CA ASN A 180 -10.20 4.53 -20.29
C ASN A 180 -8.73 4.37 -19.87
N LYS A 181 -8.30 5.07 -18.82
CA LYS A 181 -6.95 5.00 -18.27
C LYS A 181 -6.94 4.39 -16.88
N SER A 182 -5.84 3.73 -16.53
CA SER A 182 -5.59 3.38 -15.14
C SER A 182 -4.75 4.47 -14.48
N ILE A 183 -5.28 5.03 -13.39
CA ILE A 183 -4.66 6.09 -12.60
C ILE A 183 -4.08 5.45 -11.35
N ILE A 184 -2.76 5.47 -11.18
CA ILE A 184 -2.07 4.83 -10.07
C ILE A 184 -1.53 5.89 -9.11
N LEU A 185 -2.03 5.89 -7.88
CA LEU A 185 -1.64 6.85 -6.85
C LEU A 185 -0.52 6.26 -5.98
N CYS A 186 0.60 6.96 -5.89
CA CYS A 186 1.79 6.53 -5.16
C CYS A 186 2.05 7.37 -3.90
N MET A 187 1.13 8.24 -3.52
CA MET A 187 1.24 9.11 -2.36
C MET A 187 0.64 8.46 -1.12
N LYS A 188 1.13 8.87 0.04
CA LYS A 188 0.68 8.40 1.36
C LYS A 188 0.12 9.58 2.14
N GLY A 189 -1.19 9.76 2.07
CA GLY A 189 -1.86 10.90 2.71
C GLY A 189 -3.38 10.81 2.63
N ILE A 190 -4.02 11.84 3.18
CA ILE A 190 -5.48 12.05 3.20
C ILE A 190 -5.70 13.51 2.88
N GLU A 191 -6.73 13.83 2.11
CA GLU A 191 -7.12 15.21 1.86
C GLU A 191 -7.58 15.88 3.16
N ILE A 192 -6.97 17.01 3.51
CA ILE A 192 -7.19 17.63 4.82
C ILE A 192 -8.60 18.20 4.94
N GLU A 193 -9.08 18.87 3.90
CA GLU A 193 -10.31 19.65 3.94
C GLU A 193 -11.55 18.76 4.11
N THR A 194 -11.57 17.61 3.45
CA THR A 194 -12.74 16.72 3.43
C THR A 194 -12.54 15.42 4.19
N GLY A 195 -11.29 15.02 4.48
CA GLY A 195 -10.96 13.70 5.02
C GLY A 195 -11.07 12.56 4.00
N ARG A 196 -11.26 12.85 2.70
CA ARG A 196 -11.34 11.83 1.65
C ARG A 196 -9.99 11.13 1.48
N ARG A 197 -10.03 9.82 1.25
CA ARG A 197 -8.87 9.06 0.78
C ARG A 197 -8.49 9.52 -0.62
N LEU A 198 -7.22 9.41 -0.98
CA LEU A 198 -6.73 9.89 -2.27
C LEU A 198 -7.40 9.16 -3.45
N SER A 199 -7.72 7.87 -3.28
CA SER A 199 -8.48 7.12 -4.29
C SER A 199 -9.89 7.67 -4.50
N GLN A 200 -10.56 8.15 -3.45
CA GLN A 200 -11.86 8.80 -3.56
C GLN A 200 -11.74 10.13 -4.30
N VAL A 201 -10.74 10.96 -3.94
CA VAL A 201 -10.48 12.22 -4.65
C VAL A 201 -10.31 12.00 -6.15
N ALA A 202 -9.51 11.00 -6.54
CA ALA A 202 -9.30 10.69 -7.95
C ALA A 202 -10.56 10.16 -8.63
N SER A 203 -11.28 9.22 -7.99
CA SER A 203 -12.49 8.64 -8.57
C SER A 203 -13.63 9.64 -8.71
N ASP A 204 -13.78 10.56 -7.75
CA ASP A 204 -14.83 11.58 -7.79
C ASP A 204 -14.55 12.68 -8.83
N SER A 205 -13.28 12.88 -9.18
CA SER A 205 -12.86 13.95 -10.11
C SER A 205 -12.83 13.54 -11.57
N LEU A 206 -12.75 12.25 -11.86
CA LEU A 206 -12.55 11.72 -13.22
C LEU A 206 -13.79 10.96 -13.70
N GLU A 207 -13.92 10.82 -15.03
CA GLU A 207 -14.99 10.01 -15.61
C GLU A 207 -14.88 8.54 -15.17
N HIS A 208 -16.01 7.87 -14.97
CA HIS A 208 -16.12 6.47 -14.51
C HIS A 208 -15.46 5.44 -15.44
N SER A 209 -15.10 5.82 -16.66
CA SER A 209 -14.32 4.99 -17.58
C SER A 209 -12.86 4.82 -17.17
N ASN A 210 -12.38 5.63 -16.21
CA ASN A 210 -11.05 5.53 -15.65
C ASN A 210 -11.05 4.64 -14.41
N HIS A 211 -9.98 3.88 -14.23
CA HIS A 211 -9.79 3.00 -13.08
C HIS A 211 -8.75 3.59 -12.13
N VAL A 212 -9.01 3.55 -10.84
CA VAL A 212 -8.09 4.06 -9.83
C VAL A 212 -7.48 2.91 -9.04
N ALA A 213 -6.15 2.93 -8.92
CA ALA A 213 -5.37 2.01 -8.11
C ALA A 213 -4.39 2.78 -7.22
N VAL A 214 -3.93 2.13 -6.16
CA VAL A 214 -2.85 2.64 -5.30
C VAL A 214 -1.64 1.72 -5.37
N TRP A 215 -0.45 2.32 -5.34
CA TRP A 215 0.83 1.63 -5.20
C TRP A 215 1.49 2.09 -3.90
N LEU A 216 1.44 1.25 -2.88
CA LEU A 216 1.83 1.57 -1.50
C LEU A 216 2.80 0.52 -0.94
N GLY A 217 3.35 0.78 0.24
CA GLY A 217 4.22 -0.14 0.96
C GLY A 217 5.59 0.44 1.27
N PRO A 218 6.49 -0.36 1.88
CA PRO A 218 7.82 0.07 2.30
C PRO A 218 8.78 0.22 1.12
N GLY A 219 9.80 1.06 1.29
CA GLY A 219 10.91 1.14 0.37
C GLY A 219 11.68 2.45 0.44
N HIS A 220 12.97 2.33 0.23
CA HIS A 220 13.89 3.44 0.12
C HIS A 220 14.45 3.54 -1.30
N VAL A 221 14.33 4.70 -1.94
CA VAL A 221 14.80 4.92 -3.31
C VAL A 221 16.26 4.55 -3.47
N LYS A 222 17.12 4.91 -2.50
CA LYS A 222 18.56 4.59 -2.55
C LYS A 222 18.82 3.08 -2.51
N GLU A 223 18.04 2.31 -1.77
CA GLU A 223 18.18 0.86 -1.67
C GLU A 223 17.72 0.18 -2.96
N PHE A 224 16.55 0.54 -3.47
CA PHE A 224 16.08 0.06 -4.77
C PHE A 224 17.05 0.39 -5.91
N TYR A 225 17.60 1.60 -5.91
CA TYR A 225 18.57 2.00 -6.94
C TYR A 225 19.89 1.21 -6.87
N ARG A 226 20.23 0.70 -5.67
CA ARG A 226 21.36 -0.24 -5.45
C ARG A 226 21.02 -1.70 -5.78
N GLY A 227 19.78 -1.99 -6.19
CA GLY A 227 19.32 -3.34 -6.51
C GLY A 227 18.85 -4.16 -5.30
N ILE A 228 18.59 -3.54 -4.14
CA ILE A 228 18.06 -4.24 -2.97
C ILE A 228 16.56 -4.45 -3.16
N PRO A 229 16.06 -5.70 -3.23
CA PRO A 229 14.65 -5.97 -3.49
C PRO A 229 13.77 -5.69 -2.27
N ASN A 230 12.49 -5.37 -2.52
CA ASN A 230 11.50 -5.23 -1.46
C ASN A 230 10.10 -5.64 -1.96
N CYS A 231 9.14 -5.66 -1.04
CA CYS A 231 7.75 -5.99 -1.29
C CYS A 231 6.86 -4.74 -1.19
N MET A 232 5.88 -4.60 -2.10
CA MET A 232 4.91 -3.52 -2.10
C MET A 232 3.50 -4.04 -2.37
N VAL A 233 2.50 -3.18 -2.30
CA VAL A 233 1.09 -3.52 -2.52
C VAL A 233 0.56 -2.68 -3.67
N ILE A 234 -0.17 -3.32 -4.59
CA ILE A 234 -1.11 -2.65 -5.49
C ILE A 234 -2.51 -3.03 -5.04
N ASP A 235 -3.37 -2.04 -4.87
CA ASP A 235 -4.78 -2.24 -4.54
C ASP A 235 -5.70 -1.38 -5.42
N SER A 236 -6.86 -1.92 -5.73
CA SER A 236 -7.90 -1.26 -6.52
C SER A 236 -9.23 -1.95 -6.25
N ASN A 237 -10.32 -1.21 -6.40
CA ASN A 237 -11.66 -1.81 -6.42
C ASN A 237 -11.93 -2.61 -7.70
N ASP A 238 -11.11 -2.44 -8.74
CA ASP A 238 -11.18 -3.21 -9.98
C ASP A 238 -10.13 -4.33 -9.96
N GLU A 239 -10.60 -5.57 -9.83
CA GLU A 239 -9.74 -6.76 -9.74
C GLU A 239 -8.95 -7.02 -11.02
N LEU A 240 -9.53 -6.72 -12.20
CA LEU A 240 -8.86 -6.93 -13.48
C LEU A 240 -7.70 -5.95 -13.64
N VAL A 241 -7.93 -4.69 -13.33
CA VAL A 241 -6.90 -3.65 -13.34
C VAL A 241 -5.80 -3.97 -12.34
N LYS A 242 -6.16 -4.39 -11.13
CA LYS A 242 -5.20 -4.79 -10.09
C LYS A 242 -4.30 -5.93 -10.56
N ASP A 243 -4.88 -7.00 -11.15
CA ASP A 243 -4.11 -8.14 -11.70
C ASP A 243 -3.19 -7.68 -12.84
N GLU A 244 -3.69 -6.88 -13.77
CA GLU A 244 -2.91 -6.34 -14.89
C GLU A 244 -1.71 -5.52 -14.40
N LEU A 245 -1.92 -4.61 -13.45
CA LEU A 245 -0.86 -3.77 -12.90
C LEU A 245 0.21 -4.59 -12.16
N ILE A 246 -0.20 -5.57 -11.35
CA ILE A 246 0.75 -6.43 -10.62
C ILE A 246 1.60 -7.24 -11.59
N ARG A 247 1.01 -7.82 -12.65
CA ARG A 247 1.75 -8.55 -13.69
C ARG A 247 2.68 -7.64 -14.47
N SER A 248 2.22 -6.43 -14.79
CA SER A 248 2.99 -5.45 -15.57
C SER A 248 4.19 -4.92 -14.78
N PHE A 249 4.02 -4.65 -13.47
CA PHE A 249 5.01 -3.94 -12.67
C PHE A 249 5.90 -4.85 -11.82
N SER A 250 5.53 -6.10 -11.51
CA SER A 250 6.38 -6.99 -10.71
C SER A 250 7.70 -7.32 -11.40
N SER A 251 8.80 -7.41 -10.63
CA SER A 251 10.12 -7.76 -11.16
C SER A 251 10.97 -8.42 -10.07
N ASP A 252 12.24 -8.66 -10.38
CA ASP A 252 13.28 -9.06 -9.45
C ASP A 252 13.53 -8.04 -8.31
N LEU A 253 13.21 -6.76 -8.56
CA LEU A 253 13.44 -5.68 -7.61
C LEU A 253 12.22 -5.38 -6.73
N ILE A 254 11.01 -5.45 -7.28
CA ILE A 254 9.78 -5.22 -6.52
C ILE A 254 8.82 -6.37 -6.74
N ARG A 255 8.50 -7.06 -5.64
CA ARG A 255 7.41 -8.03 -5.58
C ARG A 255 6.15 -7.32 -5.12
N PHE A 256 5.11 -7.32 -5.95
CA PHE A 256 3.82 -6.78 -5.55
C PHE A 256 2.91 -7.85 -4.94
N TYR A 257 2.18 -7.46 -3.91
CA TYR A 257 1.09 -8.22 -3.32
C TYR A 257 -0.24 -7.60 -3.72
N TYR A 258 -1.25 -8.44 -3.88
CA TYR A 258 -2.63 -8.02 -4.12
C TYR A 258 -3.20 -7.40 -2.86
N GLY A 259 -3.57 -6.12 -2.92
CA GLY A 259 -4.35 -5.48 -1.88
C GLY A 259 -5.78 -6.05 -1.86
N THR A 260 -6.34 -6.19 -0.68
CA THR A 260 -7.70 -6.72 -0.46
C THR A 260 -8.54 -5.82 0.44
N ASP A 261 -8.03 -4.63 0.74
CA ASP A 261 -8.67 -3.63 1.58
C ASP A 261 -8.11 -2.24 1.25
N LEU A 262 -8.68 -1.61 0.23
CA LEU A 262 -8.23 -0.30 -0.23
C LEU A 262 -8.33 0.76 0.89
N ILE A 263 -9.35 0.69 1.76
CA ILE A 263 -9.51 1.59 2.90
C ILE A 263 -8.33 1.41 3.87
N GLY A 264 -8.10 0.17 4.29
CA GLY A 264 -7.04 -0.13 5.25
C GLY A 264 -5.64 0.17 4.72
N ASN A 265 -5.38 -0.10 3.45
CA ASN A 265 -4.10 0.18 2.81
C ASN A 265 -3.81 1.70 2.74
N GLU A 266 -4.78 2.52 2.35
CA GLU A 266 -4.61 3.97 2.27
C GLU A 266 -4.51 4.63 3.64
N ILE A 267 -5.42 4.29 4.57
CA ILE A 267 -5.42 4.85 5.93
C ILE A 267 -4.15 4.42 6.68
N GLY A 268 -3.77 3.14 6.58
CA GLY A 268 -2.54 2.63 7.18
C GLY A 268 -1.30 3.33 6.67
N ALA A 269 -1.17 3.49 5.33
CA ALA A 269 -0.05 4.17 4.70
C ALA A 269 0.03 5.67 5.06
N ALA A 270 -1.09 6.34 5.23
CA ALA A 270 -1.14 7.73 5.66
C ALA A 270 -0.77 7.87 7.15
N ALA A 271 -1.41 7.09 8.01
CA ALA A 271 -1.29 7.19 9.46
C ALA A 271 0.12 6.85 9.97
N LYS A 272 0.86 5.94 9.30
CA LYS A 272 2.23 5.64 9.69
C LYS A 272 3.13 6.88 9.74
N ASN A 273 2.86 7.89 8.92
CA ASN A 273 3.62 9.14 8.90
C ASN A 273 3.42 9.94 10.20
N VAL A 274 2.22 9.89 10.79
CA VAL A 274 1.93 10.48 12.09
C VAL A 274 2.68 9.75 13.20
N ILE A 275 2.66 8.42 13.18
CA ILE A 275 3.41 7.59 14.12
C ILE A 275 4.93 7.83 13.97
N GLY A 276 5.40 8.08 12.75
CA GLY A 276 6.78 8.48 12.47
C GLY A 276 7.18 9.81 13.13
N ILE A 277 6.29 10.81 13.13
CA ILE A 277 6.52 12.07 13.85
C ILE A 277 6.59 11.80 15.37
N ALA A 278 5.65 11.00 15.91
CA ALA A 278 5.66 10.63 17.33
C ALA A 278 6.96 9.91 17.71
N ALA A 279 7.46 9.00 16.88
CA ALA A 279 8.74 8.31 17.10
C ALA A 279 9.91 9.30 17.11
N GLY A 280 9.90 10.29 16.20
CA GLY A 280 10.90 11.36 16.18
C GLY A 280 10.85 12.25 17.44
N MET A 281 9.66 12.54 17.96
CA MET A 281 9.51 13.24 19.23
C MET A 281 10.13 12.44 20.40
N LEU A 282 9.90 11.12 20.44
CA LEU A 282 10.54 10.24 21.44
C LEU A 282 12.06 10.28 21.32
N ASP A 283 12.62 10.18 20.11
CA ASP A 283 14.07 10.28 19.90
C ASP A 283 14.62 11.64 20.34
N GLY A 284 13.91 12.72 20.05
CA GLY A 284 14.33 14.06 20.42
C GLY A 284 14.27 14.35 21.92
N LEU A 285 13.53 13.52 22.68
CA LEU A 285 13.39 13.56 24.14
C LEU A 285 14.26 12.51 24.85
N ASP A 286 15.11 11.76 24.14
CA ASP A 286 15.90 10.64 24.64
C ASP A 286 15.06 9.47 25.22
N LEU A 287 13.86 9.25 24.65
CA LEU A 287 12.89 8.23 25.06
C LEU A 287 12.70 7.13 24.01
N SER A 288 13.73 6.82 23.22
CA SER A 288 13.67 5.87 22.10
C SER A 288 13.22 4.46 22.53
N SER A 289 13.43 4.07 23.79
CA SER A 289 12.95 2.80 24.37
C SER A 289 11.42 2.65 24.33
N LEU A 290 10.66 3.74 24.21
CA LEU A 290 9.21 3.71 24.13
C LEU A 290 8.67 3.47 22.71
N LYS A 291 9.52 3.40 21.68
CA LYS A 291 9.08 3.14 20.30
C LYS A 291 8.35 1.82 20.14
N GLY A 292 8.72 0.78 20.86
CA GLY A 292 7.99 -0.52 20.85
C GLY A 292 6.54 -0.36 21.30
N ALA A 293 6.31 0.33 22.42
CA ALA A 293 4.96 0.65 22.91
C ALA A 293 4.20 1.56 21.92
N LEU A 294 4.88 2.56 21.34
CA LEU A 294 4.32 3.44 20.31
C LEU A 294 3.85 2.63 19.08
N MET A 295 4.65 1.68 18.61
CA MET A 295 4.29 0.81 17.47
C MET A 295 3.04 -0.01 17.78
N ALA A 296 3.03 -0.72 18.90
CA ALA A 296 1.90 -1.58 19.30
C ALA A 296 0.60 -0.76 19.47
N ARG A 297 0.68 0.32 20.23
CA ARG A 297 -0.50 1.15 20.53
C ARG A 297 -0.96 1.99 19.34
N GLY A 298 -0.03 2.51 18.53
CA GLY A 298 -0.32 3.22 17.29
C GLY A 298 -1.00 2.30 16.26
N THR A 299 -0.49 1.09 16.08
CA THR A 299 -1.13 0.09 15.21
C THR A 299 -2.55 -0.23 15.66
N SER A 300 -2.77 -0.46 16.96
CA SER A 300 -4.10 -0.71 17.53
C SER A 300 -5.07 0.47 17.36
N GLU A 301 -4.56 1.69 17.51
CA GLU A 301 -5.33 2.94 17.31
C GLU A 301 -5.83 3.05 15.86
N ILE A 302 -4.96 2.83 14.90
CA ILE A 302 -5.30 2.92 13.48
C ILE A 302 -6.17 1.75 13.03
N ALA A 303 -6.00 0.55 13.60
CA ALA A 303 -6.91 -0.58 13.35
C ALA A 303 -8.37 -0.22 13.67
N ARG A 304 -8.62 0.45 14.80
CA ARG A 304 -9.97 0.88 15.18
C ARG A 304 -10.55 1.88 14.19
N LEU A 305 -9.74 2.83 13.72
CA LEU A 305 -10.18 3.80 12.72
C LEU A 305 -10.54 3.10 11.39
N ILE A 306 -9.67 2.20 10.92
CA ILE A 306 -9.92 1.43 9.68
C ILE A 306 -11.23 0.65 9.77
N VAL A 307 -11.48 -0.05 10.89
CA VAL A 307 -12.73 -0.80 11.11
C VAL A 307 -13.95 0.14 11.09
N ALA A 308 -13.87 1.27 11.78
CA ALA A 308 -14.95 2.25 11.81
C ALA A 308 -15.26 2.85 10.43
N MET A 309 -14.26 2.93 9.56
CA MET A 309 -14.40 3.38 8.17
C MET A 309 -14.86 2.27 7.21
N GLY A 310 -15.10 1.04 7.70
CA GLY A 310 -15.56 -0.10 6.91
C GLY A 310 -14.44 -0.94 6.28
N GLY A 311 -13.17 -0.71 6.66
CA GLY A 311 -12.04 -1.54 6.27
C GLY A 311 -11.78 -2.70 7.22
N LYS A 312 -10.72 -3.47 6.97
CA LYS A 312 -10.31 -4.63 7.76
C LYS A 312 -9.26 -4.22 8.80
N GLY A 313 -9.52 -4.40 10.09
CA GLY A 313 -8.56 -4.09 11.16
C GLY A 313 -7.21 -4.80 11.01
N SER A 314 -7.19 -5.97 10.37
CA SER A 314 -5.96 -6.72 10.09
C SER A 314 -5.03 -6.06 9.07
N SER A 315 -5.52 -5.12 8.27
CA SER A 315 -4.71 -4.41 7.25
C SER A 315 -3.54 -3.62 7.86
N VAL A 316 -3.64 -3.24 9.13
CA VAL A 316 -2.55 -2.56 9.84
C VAL A 316 -1.30 -3.41 10.02
N TYR A 317 -1.42 -4.74 9.98
CA TYR A 317 -0.26 -5.65 10.07
C TYR A 317 0.45 -5.87 8.73
N GLY A 318 -0.13 -5.35 7.65
CA GLY A 318 0.39 -5.46 6.30
C GLY A 318 1.51 -4.46 5.96
N LEU A 319 1.97 -4.55 4.72
CA LEU A 319 3.07 -3.75 4.17
C LEU A 319 2.79 -2.23 4.17
N CYS A 320 1.51 -1.83 4.13
CA CYS A 320 1.15 -0.41 4.04
C CYS A 320 1.24 0.34 5.38
N HIS A 321 1.25 -0.38 6.53
CA HIS A 321 1.34 0.25 7.85
C HIS A 321 2.50 -0.32 8.67
N LEU A 322 2.33 -1.47 9.37
CA LEU A 322 3.36 -2.05 10.22
C LEU A 322 4.63 -2.41 9.42
N GLY A 323 4.46 -2.97 8.21
CA GLY A 323 5.57 -3.31 7.32
C GLY A 323 6.37 -2.10 6.82
N ASP A 324 5.82 -0.89 6.91
CA ASP A 324 6.50 0.36 6.53
C ASP A 324 7.06 1.13 7.75
N TYR A 325 6.98 0.57 8.95
CA TYR A 325 7.47 1.20 10.18
C TYR A 325 8.99 1.27 10.24
N GLU A 326 9.69 0.23 9.75
CA GLU A 326 11.15 0.24 9.71
C GLU A 326 11.65 1.48 8.94
N ALA A 327 11.15 1.67 7.72
CA ALA A 327 11.50 2.81 6.88
C ALA A 327 11.02 4.17 7.42
N THR A 328 10.17 4.21 8.45
CA THR A 328 9.52 5.43 8.94
C THR A 328 9.94 5.81 10.34
N LEU A 329 10.04 4.84 11.26
CA LEU A 329 10.30 5.07 12.69
C LEU A 329 11.78 4.89 13.07
N PHE A 330 12.56 4.18 12.24
CA PHE A 330 13.94 3.84 12.54
C PHE A 330 14.94 4.37 11.51
N SER A 331 14.48 4.70 10.30
CA SER A 331 15.35 5.20 9.25
C SER A 331 15.69 6.67 9.41
N GLU A 332 16.97 7.01 9.38
CA GLU A 332 17.47 8.40 9.34
C GLU A 332 17.02 9.17 8.08
N HIS A 333 16.54 8.47 7.06
CA HIS A 333 16.02 9.05 5.82
C HIS A 333 14.54 9.44 5.92
N SER A 334 13.89 9.17 7.05
CA SER A 334 12.49 9.53 7.29
C SER A 334 12.34 11.02 7.63
N HIS A 335 11.71 11.78 6.73
CA HIS A 335 11.42 13.19 7.00
C HIS A 335 10.46 13.37 8.18
N ASN A 336 9.50 12.44 8.39
CA ASN A 336 8.58 12.50 9.52
C ASN A 336 9.30 12.30 10.85
N LEU A 337 10.22 11.34 10.93
CA LEU A 337 11.08 11.12 12.11
C LEU A 337 11.92 12.36 12.40
N ALA A 338 12.63 12.85 11.38
CA ALA A 338 13.49 14.03 11.52
C ALA A 338 12.70 15.27 11.96
N TYR A 339 11.51 15.47 11.39
CA TYR A 339 10.61 16.55 11.76
C TYR A 339 10.20 16.46 13.23
N GLY A 340 9.71 15.29 13.69
CA GLY A 340 9.33 15.08 15.09
C GLY A 340 10.46 15.39 16.07
N LYS A 341 11.69 15.01 15.73
CA LYS A 341 12.89 15.31 16.51
C LYS A 341 13.16 16.82 16.56
N CYS A 342 13.08 17.51 15.41
CA CYS A 342 13.24 18.97 15.35
C CYS A 342 12.22 19.72 16.20
N VAL A 343 10.93 19.33 16.14
CA VAL A 343 9.84 19.94 16.89
C VAL A 343 10.13 19.98 18.39
N VAL A 344 10.52 18.87 18.99
CA VAL A 344 10.77 18.82 20.45
C VAL A 344 12.10 19.46 20.85
N GLN A 345 13.02 19.64 19.90
CA GLN A 345 14.30 20.33 20.10
C GLN A 345 14.23 21.83 19.77
N GLY A 346 13.07 22.36 19.35
CA GLY A 346 12.92 23.76 18.95
C GLY A 346 13.73 24.14 17.70
N LYS A 347 14.02 23.16 16.81
CA LYS A 347 14.80 23.37 15.60
C LYS A 347 13.90 23.57 14.38
N ALA A 348 14.32 24.44 13.46
CA ALA A 348 13.64 24.58 12.17
C ALA A 348 13.79 23.30 11.31
N PHE A 349 12.77 23.04 10.49
CA PHE A 349 12.77 21.94 9.52
C PHE A 349 12.23 22.45 8.18
N ASP A 350 12.99 22.28 7.11
CA ASP A 350 12.75 22.88 5.79
C ASP A 350 12.24 21.89 4.73
N LYS A 351 12.03 20.61 5.11
CA LYS A 351 11.57 19.57 4.20
C LYS A 351 10.10 19.22 4.42
N LEU A 352 9.46 18.67 3.40
CA LEU A 352 8.10 18.16 3.51
C LEU A 352 8.04 16.96 4.47
N ALA A 353 7.22 17.08 5.52
CA ALA A 353 6.81 16.00 6.41
C ALA A 353 5.30 15.78 6.24
N GLU A 354 4.91 14.78 5.47
CA GLU A 354 3.49 14.49 5.15
C GLU A 354 2.63 14.25 6.40
N GLY A 355 3.23 13.70 7.47
CA GLY A 355 2.57 13.46 8.74
C GLY A 355 2.04 14.74 9.40
N TYR A 356 2.64 15.90 9.14
CA TYR A 356 2.15 17.20 9.63
C TYR A 356 0.73 17.48 9.13
N TYR A 357 0.47 17.28 7.86
CA TYR A 357 -0.86 17.46 7.28
C TYR A 357 -1.79 16.30 7.62
N THR A 358 -1.27 15.09 7.58
CA THR A 358 -2.03 13.86 7.80
C THR A 358 -2.63 13.79 9.20
N VAL A 359 -1.93 14.27 10.24
CA VAL A 359 -2.45 14.22 11.63
C VAL A 359 -3.75 15.01 11.79
N LYS A 360 -3.88 16.15 11.10
CA LYS A 360 -5.12 16.94 11.10
C LYS A 360 -6.27 16.17 10.47
N ALA A 361 -6.03 15.53 9.31
CA ALA A 361 -7.03 14.72 8.63
C ALA A 361 -7.43 13.48 9.46
N ILE A 362 -6.47 12.73 10.01
CA ILE A 362 -6.71 11.56 10.86
C ILE A 362 -7.51 11.93 12.12
N ARG A 363 -7.18 13.04 12.77
CA ARG A 363 -7.95 13.55 13.92
C ARG A 363 -9.40 13.85 13.56
N ASN A 364 -9.62 14.52 12.43
CA ASN A 364 -10.97 14.81 11.94
C ASN A 364 -11.75 13.55 11.64
N LEU A 365 -11.13 12.56 11.00
CA LEU A 365 -11.73 11.24 10.77
C LEU A 365 -12.07 10.53 12.09
N GLY A 366 -11.17 10.55 13.08
CA GLY A 366 -11.44 9.99 14.41
C GLY A 366 -12.70 10.60 15.03
N LYS A 367 -12.86 11.93 14.95
CA LYS A 367 -14.08 12.61 15.42
C LYS A 367 -15.33 12.23 14.63
N ALA A 368 -15.24 12.20 13.29
CA ALA A 368 -16.36 11.89 12.41
C ALA A 368 -16.88 10.45 12.60
N TYR A 369 -15.98 9.50 12.86
CA TYR A 369 -16.30 8.09 13.08
C TYR A 369 -16.42 7.69 14.56
N GLY A 370 -16.30 8.65 15.51
CA GLY A 370 -16.42 8.38 16.94
C GLY A 370 -15.30 7.50 17.52
N VAL A 371 -14.10 7.56 16.93
CA VAL A 371 -12.94 6.74 17.34
C VAL A 371 -11.94 7.56 18.12
N GLU A 372 -11.58 7.10 19.31
CA GLU A 372 -10.50 7.70 20.10
C GLU A 372 -9.13 7.36 19.49
N LEU A 373 -8.36 8.39 19.17
CA LEU A 373 -7.02 8.31 18.59
C LEU A 373 -6.02 9.07 19.48
N PRO A 374 -5.69 8.53 20.67
CA PRO A 374 -4.94 9.29 21.69
C PRO A 374 -3.51 9.68 21.27
N ILE A 375 -2.82 8.86 20.50
CA ILE A 375 -1.48 9.17 20.00
C ILE A 375 -1.57 10.25 18.92
N CYS A 376 -2.47 10.11 17.95
CA CYS A 376 -2.68 11.13 16.92
C CYS A 376 -3.16 12.45 17.52
N GLU A 377 -4.03 12.42 18.55
CA GLU A 377 -4.46 13.62 19.26
C GLU A 377 -3.29 14.30 20.00
N ALA A 378 -2.41 13.53 20.66
CA ALA A 378 -1.23 14.08 21.31
C ALA A 378 -0.27 14.75 20.31
N VAL A 379 -0.01 14.11 19.18
CA VAL A 379 0.81 14.67 18.09
C VAL A 379 0.16 15.93 17.54
N TYR A 380 -1.15 15.92 17.28
CA TYR A 380 -1.87 17.10 16.81
C TYR A 380 -1.74 18.29 17.77
N GLN A 381 -1.95 18.06 19.06
CA GLN A 381 -1.89 19.11 20.07
C GLN A 381 -0.48 19.72 20.22
N ILE A 382 0.56 18.89 20.01
CA ILE A 382 1.94 19.39 20.01
C ILE A 382 2.20 20.26 18.77
N LEU A 383 1.71 19.84 17.60
CA LEU A 383 2.02 20.51 16.32
C LEU A 383 1.16 21.75 16.04
N TYR A 384 -0.07 21.79 16.52
CA TYR A 384 -1.06 22.82 16.18
C TYR A 384 -1.61 23.62 17.36
N GLU A 385 -1.42 23.14 18.59
CA GLU A 385 -1.95 23.77 19.80
C GLU A 385 -0.83 24.11 20.81
N ASP A 386 0.44 24.09 20.38
CA ASP A 386 1.64 24.41 21.17
C ASP A 386 1.74 23.66 22.52
N ALA A 387 1.14 22.46 22.59
CA ALA A 387 1.17 21.66 23.80
C ALA A 387 2.58 21.10 24.06
N LYS A 388 3.01 21.10 25.31
CA LYS A 388 4.33 20.61 25.70
C LYS A 388 4.43 19.08 25.50
N PRO A 389 5.42 18.58 24.74
CA PRO A 389 5.54 17.14 24.42
C PRO A 389 5.58 16.22 25.65
N LYS A 390 6.35 16.60 26.69
CA LYS A 390 6.43 15.82 27.94
C LYS A 390 5.10 15.70 28.66
N ASP A 391 4.29 16.77 28.68
CA ASP A 391 2.97 16.75 29.32
C ASP A 391 1.99 15.87 28.55
N ARG A 392 2.06 15.87 27.21
CA ARG A 392 1.22 14.98 26.38
C ARG A 392 1.61 13.50 26.56
N LEU A 393 2.90 13.21 26.59
CA LEU A 393 3.38 11.86 26.87
C LEU A 393 2.90 11.38 28.24
N LYS A 394 3.06 12.21 29.29
CA LYS A 394 2.57 11.87 30.63
C LYS A 394 1.07 11.55 30.62
N LYS A 395 0.24 12.36 29.98
CA LYS A 395 -1.20 12.14 29.86
C LYS A 395 -1.57 10.81 29.16
N LEU A 396 -0.76 10.34 28.21
CA LEU A 396 -0.98 9.03 27.58
C LEU A 396 -0.85 7.87 28.57
N PHE A 397 0.05 8.01 29.56
CA PHE A 397 0.25 7.00 30.62
C PHE A 397 -0.74 7.13 31.78
N GLU A 398 -1.35 8.28 31.98
CA GLU A 398 -2.35 8.53 33.03
C GLU A 398 -3.78 8.14 32.62
N ARG A 399 -3.97 7.60 31.41
CA ARG A 399 -5.28 7.12 30.95
C ARG A 399 -5.76 5.92 31.77
N SER A 400 -7.10 5.75 31.84
CA SER A 400 -7.71 4.59 32.49
C SER A 400 -7.14 3.27 31.96
N LEU A 401 -6.93 2.31 32.85
CA LEU A 401 -6.47 0.98 32.49
C LEU A 401 -7.49 0.31 31.56
N ARG A 402 -6.99 -0.37 30.54
CA ARG A 402 -7.80 -1.09 29.55
C ARG A 402 -7.16 -2.46 29.31
N ASN A 403 -7.95 -3.41 28.84
CA ASN A 403 -7.40 -4.65 28.30
C ASN A 403 -6.52 -4.35 27.08
N GLU A 404 -5.55 -5.22 26.80
CA GLU A 404 -4.71 -5.06 25.63
C GLU A 404 -5.46 -5.37 24.33
N TYR A 405 -6.37 -6.34 24.39
CA TYR A 405 -7.24 -6.80 23.29
C TYR A 405 -8.71 -6.72 23.67
#